data_71030413b87f373847b4ee9d60ef7fba
#
_entry.id   71030413b87f373847b4ee9d60ef7fba
#
_cell.length_a   1.000
_cell.length_b   1.000
_cell.length_c   1.000
_cell.angle_alpha   90.00
_cell.angle_beta   90.00
_cell.angle_gamma   90.00
#
_symmetry.space_group_name_H-M   'P 1'
#
loop_
_entity.id
_entity.type
_entity.pdbx_description
1 polymer ?
#
loop_
_entity_poly.entity_id
_entity_poly.type
_entity_poly.pdbx_seq_one_letter_code
_entity_poly.pdbx_strand_id
1 'polypeptide(L)'
;MNTDSVNWKSEMDSTILRYHTIALWVAVIFDMLFFVTDYFNIYEYWQEFLTFRTAVSLVCLFTVLFHKKLKIPYEVLGFIPVLLISIQNAYMWSVMDIEHLQKHAFAYIAMFIGSGMFMFYHVYYSITIVVANIIANIIFFHYNSSLTLDEILVNGGLLTGAVAVFSILLIRMRYRLTKKEIIARLMLEKSKKELEEQKAITEEKNKEIVDSINYAKRIQDALITPPTKLKKILPKSFVVFLPKDIVSGDFYWATEITTTKPNQPNEKLVVFAVADCTGHGVSGAFMSIIGLKILNQSKIQPNINSPAEALNYLNNELFKAINIHTEDDNVIRDGMDIALCSLKLSENSELSESYLLQYAGANNSLYIVRNGVLLETKADKQPIGAYETDKSFQNHEIELQKGDMVYLFSDGFADQFGGPKGKKFNYKQFKQLLIDVSALPVDEQQKVLIENHNTWKGSQEQLDDICIMGVRI
;
A
#
# COMPACT_ATOMS: atom_id res chain seq x y z
N MET A 1 22.57 -11.46 -6.44
CA MET A 1 21.41 -12.24 -6.03
C MET A 1 21.83 -13.70 -5.93
N ASN A 2 21.73 -14.28 -4.76
CA ASN A 2 22.21 -15.63 -4.48
C ASN A 2 21.26 -16.64 -5.12
N THR A 3 21.68 -17.26 -6.23
CA THR A 3 20.91 -18.28 -6.98
C THR A 3 20.83 -19.62 -6.25
N ASP A 4 21.57 -19.79 -5.15
CA ASP A 4 21.66 -21.05 -4.40
C ASP A 4 20.42 -21.33 -3.54
N SER A 5 19.52 -20.37 -3.40
CA SER A 5 18.31 -20.50 -2.58
C SER A 5 17.14 -21.22 -3.28
N VAL A 6 17.26 -21.54 -4.57
CA VAL A 6 16.17 -22.11 -5.37
C VAL A 6 16.63 -23.37 -6.08
N ASN A 7 15.89 -24.46 -5.91
CA ASN A 7 16.21 -25.76 -6.53
C ASN A 7 15.83 -25.80 -8.02
N TRP A 8 16.51 -24.96 -8.82
CA TRP A 8 16.28 -24.87 -10.27
C TRP A 8 16.67 -26.17 -11.02
N LYS A 9 17.58 -27.01 -10.45
CA LYS A 9 18.06 -28.23 -11.11
C LYS A 9 16.93 -29.23 -11.33
N SER A 10 16.11 -29.49 -10.33
CA SER A 10 14.98 -30.41 -10.44
C SER A 10 13.96 -30.00 -11.51
N GLU A 11 13.68 -28.68 -11.61
CA GLU A 11 12.80 -28.14 -12.65
C GLU A 11 13.43 -28.24 -14.04
N MET A 12 14.74 -28.01 -14.14
CA MET A 12 15.47 -28.16 -15.39
C MET A 12 15.48 -29.61 -15.86
N ASP A 13 15.76 -30.56 -14.97
CA ASP A 13 15.74 -32.00 -15.25
C ASP A 13 14.37 -32.48 -15.73
N SER A 14 13.31 -32.02 -15.10
CA SER A 14 11.92 -32.26 -15.52
C SER A 14 11.63 -31.72 -16.91
N THR A 15 12.11 -30.51 -17.20
CA THR A 15 11.98 -29.87 -18.52
C THR A 15 12.75 -30.65 -19.57
N ILE A 16 14.01 -31.01 -19.31
CA ILE A 16 14.85 -31.81 -20.19
C ILE A 16 14.18 -33.15 -20.51
N LEU A 17 13.74 -33.86 -19.49
CA LEU A 17 13.07 -35.16 -19.66
C LEU A 17 11.84 -35.06 -20.59
N ARG A 18 10.99 -34.05 -20.38
CA ARG A 18 9.78 -33.84 -21.18
C ARG A 18 10.12 -33.60 -22.65
N TYR A 19 11.01 -32.69 -22.95
CA TYR A 19 11.35 -32.34 -24.33
C TYR A 19 12.12 -33.44 -25.02
N HIS A 20 13.09 -34.10 -24.36
CA HIS A 20 13.87 -35.17 -24.95
C HIS A 20 13.02 -36.44 -25.21
N THR A 21 12.04 -36.74 -24.34
CA THR A 21 11.10 -37.84 -24.60
C THR A 21 10.23 -37.56 -25.84
N ILE A 22 9.76 -36.31 -26.01
CA ILE A 22 9.04 -35.91 -27.22
C ILE A 22 9.94 -36.03 -28.45
N ALA A 23 11.17 -35.54 -28.36
CA ALA A 23 12.14 -35.63 -29.46
C ALA A 23 12.46 -37.07 -29.88
N LEU A 24 12.58 -38.01 -28.91
CA LEU A 24 12.75 -39.42 -29.23
C LEU A 24 11.56 -40.01 -30.01
N TRP A 25 10.32 -39.70 -29.59
CA TRP A 25 9.11 -40.12 -30.33
C TRP A 25 9.08 -39.52 -31.73
N VAL A 26 9.40 -38.25 -31.86
CA VAL A 26 9.50 -37.57 -33.16
C VAL A 26 10.55 -38.26 -34.02
N ALA A 27 11.73 -38.56 -33.48
CA ALA A 27 12.77 -39.26 -34.22
C ALA A 27 12.32 -40.63 -34.70
N VAL A 28 11.69 -41.46 -33.87
CA VAL A 28 11.17 -42.79 -34.23
C VAL A 28 10.17 -42.70 -35.38
N ILE A 29 9.22 -41.77 -35.29
CA ILE A 29 8.13 -41.68 -36.27
C ILE A 29 8.63 -41.07 -37.59
N PHE A 30 9.33 -39.94 -37.51
CA PHE A 30 9.72 -39.20 -38.71
C PHE A 30 10.87 -39.86 -39.45
N ASP A 31 11.86 -40.46 -38.75
CA ASP A 31 12.94 -41.16 -39.45
C ASP A 31 12.36 -42.34 -40.29
N MET A 32 11.40 -43.06 -39.74
CA MET A 32 10.69 -44.11 -40.50
C MET A 32 9.86 -43.55 -41.66
N LEU A 33 9.17 -42.40 -41.49
CA LEU A 33 8.36 -41.79 -42.54
C LEU A 33 9.23 -41.30 -43.71
N PHE A 34 10.46 -40.91 -43.47
CA PHE A 34 11.38 -40.44 -44.51
C PHE A 34 11.75 -41.54 -45.50
N PHE A 35 11.54 -42.85 -45.25
CA PHE A 35 11.75 -43.87 -46.23
C PHE A 35 10.91 -43.67 -47.52
N VAL A 36 9.73 -43.04 -47.37
CA VAL A 36 8.85 -42.75 -48.54
C VAL A 36 9.55 -41.76 -49.47
N THR A 37 10.24 -40.77 -48.91
CA THR A 37 11.02 -39.84 -49.75
C THR A 37 12.22 -40.49 -50.40
N ASP A 38 12.86 -41.47 -49.69
CA ASP A 38 13.97 -42.22 -50.26
C ASP A 38 13.50 -43.10 -51.42
N TYR A 39 12.36 -43.77 -51.30
CA TYR A 39 11.77 -44.59 -52.35
C TYR A 39 11.52 -43.77 -53.62
N PHE A 40 11.03 -42.55 -53.54
CA PHE A 40 10.73 -41.71 -54.73
C PHE A 40 11.95 -40.97 -55.28
N ASN A 41 12.89 -40.58 -54.44
CA ASN A 41 14.00 -39.72 -54.82
C ASN A 41 15.29 -40.48 -55.09
N ILE A 42 15.49 -41.69 -54.46
CA ILE A 42 16.76 -42.43 -54.50
C ILE A 42 16.44 -43.92 -54.60
N TYR A 43 15.74 -44.31 -55.66
CA TYR A 43 15.18 -45.67 -55.79
C TYR A 43 16.26 -46.79 -55.78
N GLU A 44 17.49 -46.50 -56.16
CA GLU A 44 18.56 -47.52 -56.15
C GLU A 44 18.96 -47.95 -54.72
N TYR A 45 18.87 -47.07 -53.73
CA TYR A 45 19.34 -47.32 -52.36
C TYR A 45 18.21 -47.43 -51.32
N TRP A 46 16.93 -47.31 -51.66
CA TRP A 46 15.83 -47.19 -50.73
C TRP A 46 15.77 -48.39 -49.74
N GLN A 47 16.09 -49.61 -50.17
CA GLN A 47 16.03 -50.81 -49.29
C GLN A 47 17.13 -50.77 -48.21
N GLU A 48 18.31 -50.33 -48.61
CA GLU A 48 19.45 -50.17 -47.72
C GLU A 48 19.16 -49.04 -46.73
N PHE A 49 18.68 -47.92 -47.17
CA PHE A 49 18.28 -46.80 -46.30
C PHE A 49 17.15 -47.17 -45.35
N LEU A 50 16.17 -47.91 -45.76
CA LEU A 50 15.12 -48.41 -44.91
C LEU A 50 15.68 -49.31 -43.82
N THR A 51 16.71 -50.12 -44.10
CA THR A 51 17.38 -50.95 -43.10
C THR A 51 18.06 -50.12 -42.03
N PHE A 52 18.81 -49.08 -42.42
CA PHE A 52 19.42 -48.14 -41.48
C PHE A 52 18.43 -47.35 -40.64
N ARG A 53 17.35 -46.81 -41.28
CA ARG A 53 16.27 -46.12 -40.58
C ARG A 53 15.56 -46.99 -39.56
N THR A 54 15.32 -48.24 -39.93
CA THR A 54 14.71 -49.23 -39.03
C THR A 54 15.61 -49.51 -37.83
N ALA A 55 16.90 -49.69 -38.06
CA ALA A 55 17.88 -49.92 -36.96
C ALA A 55 17.94 -48.73 -35.99
N VAL A 56 18.07 -47.52 -36.52
CA VAL A 56 18.12 -46.28 -35.72
C VAL A 56 16.81 -46.07 -34.94
N SER A 57 15.65 -46.24 -35.63
CA SER A 57 14.36 -46.09 -34.98
C SER A 57 14.11 -47.13 -33.88
N LEU A 58 14.57 -48.38 -34.07
CA LEU A 58 14.52 -49.41 -33.00
C LEU A 58 15.37 -49.05 -31.79
N VAL A 59 16.59 -48.56 -31.99
CA VAL A 59 17.44 -48.10 -30.87
C VAL A 59 16.78 -46.90 -30.14
N CYS A 60 16.21 -45.95 -30.86
CA CYS A 60 15.49 -44.83 -30.26
C CYS A 60 14.25 -45.31 -29.49
N LEU A 61 13.45 -46.22 -30.07
CA LEU A 61 12.30 -46.84 -29.42
C LEU A 61 12.70 -47.60 -28.14
N PHE A 62 13.74 -48.40 -28.20
CA PHE A 62 14.29 -49.08 -27.03
C PHE A 62 14.69 -48.08 -25.95
N THR A 63 15.36 -47.02 -26.33
CA THR A 63 15.81 -45.98 -25.39
C THR A 63 14.61 -45.33 -24.70
N VAL A 64 13.54 -44.95 -25.44
CA VAL A 64 12.36 -44.28 -24.83
C VAL A 64 11.58 -45.24 -23.92
N LEU A 65 11.50 -46.50 -24.26
CA LEU A 65 10.75 -47.48 -23.45
C LEU A 65 11.49 -47.88 -22.15
N PHE A 66 12.81 -48.00 -22.21
CA PHE A 66 13.63 -48.54 -21.13
C PHE A 66 14.45 -47.50 -20.37
N HIS A 67 14.40 -46.20 -20.69
CA HIS A 67 15.23 -45.16 -20.06
C HIS A 67 15.11 -45.13 -18.53
N LYS A 68 13.89 -45.33 -17.98
CA LYS A 68 13.68 -45.37 -16.52
C LYS A 68 14.34 -46.55 -15.88
N LYS A 69 14.22 -47.74 -16.49
CA LYS A 69 14.80 -49.00 -16.01
C LYS A 69 16.33 -48.97 -16.06
N LEU A 70 16.89 -48.41 -17.11
CA LEU A 70 18.33 -48.30 -17.35
C LEU A 70 18.94 -47.06 -16.66
N LYS A 71 18.14 -46.22 -16.03
CA LYS A 71 18.56 -44.95 -15.39
C LYS A 71 19.40 -44.05 -16.33
N ILE A 72 18.99 -43.97 -17.58
CA ILE A 72 19.69 -43.13 -18.57
C ILE A 72 19.56 -41.65 -18.17
N PRO A 73 20.67 -40.90 -18.13
CA PRO A 73 20.62 -39.45 -17.85
C PRO A 73 19.74 -38.73 -18.85
N TYR A 74 18.94 -37.74 -18.39
CA TYR A 74 17.95 -37.07 -19.21
C TYR A 74 18.56 -36.35 -20.43
N GLU A 75 19.77 -35.84 -20.32
CA GLU A 75 20.50 -35.21 -21.43
C GLU A 75 20.84 -36.24 -22.52
N VAL A 76 21.18 -37.47 -22.15
CA VAL A 76 21.55 -38.56 -23.07
C VAL A 76 20.35 -38.99 -23.90
N LEU A 77 19.11 -38.87 -23.39
CA LEU A 77 17.90 -39.17 -24.16
C LEU A 77 17.79 -38.31 -25.44
N GLY A 78 18.18 -37.04 -25.40
CA GLY A 78 18.19 -36.17 -26.57
C GLY A 78 19.44 -36.34 -27.44
N PHE A 79 20.56 -36.75 -26.82
CA PHE A 79 21.81 -36.97 -27.52
C PHE A 79 21.79 -38.18 -28.48
N ILE A 80 21.22 -39.32 -28.02
CA ILE A 80 21.19 -40.58 -28.80
C ILE A 80 20.53 -40.40 -30.20
N PRO A 81 19.28 -39.89 -30.32
CA PRO A 81 18.66 -39.81 -31.63
C PRO A 81 19.40 -38.88 -32.61
N VAL A 82 19.86 -37.72 -32.10
CA VAL A 82 20.58 -36.76 -32.95
C VAL A 82 21.91 -37.34 -33.44
N LEU A 83 22.65 -38.03 -32.57
CA LEU A 83 23.87 -38.68 -32.96
C LEU A 83 23.63 -39.77 -34.00
N LEU A 84 22.72 -40.71 -33.76
CA LEU A 84 22.46 -41.82 -34.65
C LEU A 84 21.93 -41.39 -36.00
N ILE A 85 20.95 -40.48 -36.05
CA ILE A 85 20.43 -39.92 -37.31
C ILE A 85 21.51 -39.13 -38.02
N SER A 86 22.41 -38.42 -37.32
CA SER A 86 23.50 -37.71 -37.97
C SER A 86 24.52 -38.66 -38.65
N ILE A 87 24.84 -39.78 -38.00
CA ILE A 87 25.71 -40.82 -38.56
C ILE A 87 25.03 -41.53 -39.73
N GLN A 88 23.77 -41.88 -39.62
CA GLN A 88 22.94 -42.45 -40.68
C GLN A 88 22.93 -41.51 -41.91
N ASN A 89 22.65 -40.23 -41.71
CA ASN A 89 22.67 -39.26 -42.82
C ASN A 89 24.05 -39.12 -43.46
N ALA A 90 25.15 -39.21 -42.70
CA ALA A 90 26.52 -39.21 -43.23
C ALA A 90 26.77 -40.41 -44.16
N TYR A 91 26.30 -41.61 -43.78
CA TYR A 91 26.36 -42.78 -44.65
C TYR A 91 25.53 -42.58 -45.92
N MET A 92 24.22 -42.24 -45.77
CA MET A 92 23.30 -42.04 -46.90
C MET A 92 23.86 -40.98 -47.89
N TRP A 93 24.48 -39.93 -47.38
CA TRP A 93 25.03 -38.85 -48.19
C TRP A 93 26.26 -39.33 -49.00
N SER A 94 27.05 -40.26 -48.45
CA SER A 94 28.29 -40.74 -49.07
C SER A 94 28.07 -41.67 -50.32
N VAL A 95 26.88 -42.28 -50.44
CA VAL A 95 26.54 -43.15 -51.55
C VAL A 95 25.79 -42.46 -52.68
N MET A 96 25.47 -41.17 -52.55
CA MET A 96 24.68 -40.38 -53.48
C MET A 96 25.56 -39.79 -54.59
N ASP A 97 24.98 -39.61 -55.79
CA ASP A 97 25.51 -38.82 -56.86
C ASP A 97 25.33 -37.31 -56.62
N ILE A 98 25.89 -36.46 -57.46
CA ILE A 98 25.87 -34.99 -57.31
C ILE A 98 24.43 -34.46 -57.33
N GLU A 99 23.51 -35.01 -58.15
CA GLU A 99 22.15 -34.52 -58.26
C GLU A 99 21.34 -34.76 -56.95
N HIS A 100 21.51 -35.91 -56.35
CA HIS A 100 20.80 -36.29 -55.10
C HIS A 100 21.45 -35.72 -53.87
N LEU A 101 22.77 -35.44 -53.92
CA LEU A 101 23.51 -34.87 -52.82
C LEU A 101 22.94 -33.54 -52.30
N GLN A 102 22.55 -32.62 -53.20
CA GLN A 102 21.93 -31.35 -52.85
C GLN A 102 20.52 -31.57 -52.23
N LYS A 103 19.71 -32.48 -52.79
CA LYS A 103 18.36 -32.76 -52.28
C LYS A 103 18.43 -33.29 -50.85
N HIS A 104 19.36 -34.19 -50.57
CA HIS A 104 19.52 -34.75 -49.21
C HIS A 104 20.19 -33.79 -48.20
N ALA A 105 20.97 -32.84 -48.66
CA ALA A 105 21.53 -31.81 -47.82
C ALA A 105 20.45 -31.03 -47.03
N PHE A 106 19.29 -30.79 -47.63
CA PHE A 106 18.18 -30.12 -46.92
C PHE A 106 17.61 -30.94 -45.74
N ALA A 107 17.52 -32.26 -45.87
CA ALA A 107 17.12 -33.13 -44.75
C ALA A 107 18.16 -33.10 -43.62
N TYR A 108 19.42 -33.07 -43.97
CA TYR A 108 20.53 -33.03 -43.06
C TYR A 108 20.56 -31.68 -42.28
N ILE A 109 20.36 -30.57 -43.00
CA ILE A 109 20.25 -29.23 -42.43
C ILE A 109 19.06 -29.14 -41.47
N ALA A 110 17.91 -29.68 -41.91
CA ALA A 110 16.68 -29.67 -41.08
C ALA A 110 16.90 -30.41 -39.75
N MET A 111 17.63 -31.51 -39.73
CA MET A 111 18.00 -32.24 -38.52
C MET A 111 18.83 -31.37 -37.56
N PHE A 112 19.85 -30.66 -38.03
CA PHE A 112 20.68 -29.80 -37.17
C PHE A 112 19.89 -28.57 -36.66
N ILE A 113 19.07 -27.96 -37.49
CA ILE A 113 18.18 -26.85 -37.06
C ILE A 113 17.17 -27.38 -36.01
N GLY A 114 16.50 -28.50 -36.30
CA GLY A 114 15.55 -29.11 -35.39
C GLY A 114 16.19 -29.47 -34.06
N SER A 115 17.37 -30.07 -34.07
CA SER A 115 18.09 -30.34 -32.83
C SER A 115 18.43 -29.07 -32.07
N GLY A 116 18.84 -28.00 -32.77
CA GLY A 116 19.11 -26.67 -32.17
C GLY A 116 17.89 -26.05 -31.50
N MET A 117 16.70 -26.30 -32.05
CA MET A 117 15.45 -25.75 -31.55
C MET A 117 14.84 -26.53 -30.40
N PHE A 118 14.97 -27.86 -30.37
CA PHE A 118 14.25 -28.73 -29.45
C PHE A 118 15.12 -29.39 -28.37
N MET A 119 16.46 -29.39 -28.50
CA MET A 119 17.32 -30.05 -27.55
C MET A 119 17.78 -29.14 -26.42
N PHE A 120 17.84 -29.72 -25.19
CA PHE A 120 18.25 -29.05 -23.96
C PHE A 120 19.29 -29.89 -23.26
N TYR A 121 20.52 -29.89 -23.75
CA TYR A 121 21.64 -30.54 -23.10
C TYR A 121 22.87 -29.65 -23.02
N HIS A 122 23.85 -30.09 -22.26
CA HIS A 122 25.10 -29.35 -22.13
C HIS A 122 25.83 -29.28 -23.45
N VAL A 123 26.51 -28.15 -23.74
CA VAL A 123 27.14 -27.85 -25.03
C VAL A 123 28.11 -28.90 -25.51
N TYR A 124 28.75 -29.66 -24.61
CA TYR A 124 29.70 -30.70 -25.01
C TYR A 124 29.04 -31.84 -25.82
N TYR A 125 27.79 -32.19 -25.54
CA TYR A 125 27.04 -33.16 -26.35
C TYR A 125 26.89 -32.71 -27.80
N SER A 126 26.55 -31.42 -28.01
CA SER A 126 26.45 -30.85 -29.34
C SER A 126 27.78 -30.90 -30.09
N ILE A 127 28.88 -30.55 -29.40
CA ILE A 127 30.23 -30.62 -29.97
C ILE A 127 30.56 -32.08 -30.33
N THR A 128 30.27 -33.04 -29.46
CA THR A 128 30.51 -34.46 -29.74
C THR A 128 29.75 -34.94 -30.96
N ILE A 129 28.46 -34.54 -31.12
CA ILE A 129 27.65 -34.89 -32.31
C ILE A 129 28.30 -34.36 -33.57
N VAL A 130 28.66 -33.06 -33.60
CA VAL A 130 29.26 -32.46 -34.78
C VAL A 130 30.60 -33.08 -35.13
N VAL A 131 31.45 -33.33 -34.13
CA VAL A 131 32.77 -33.99 -34.36
C VAL A 131 32.57 -35.42 -34.86
N ALA A 132 31.69 -36.23 -34.24
CA ALA A 132 31.38 -37.58 -34.68
C ALA A 132 30.81 -37.60 -36.11
N ASN A 133 29.95 -36.62 -36.43
CA ASN A 133 29.37 -36.46 -37.76
C ASN A 133 30.46 -36.13 -38.80
N ILE A 134 31.38 -35.23 -38.51
CA ILE A 134 32.50 -34.92 -39.42
C ILE A 134 33.35 -36.17 -39.65
N ILE A 135 33.70 -36.90 -38.62
CA ILE A 135 34.50 -38.13 -38.71
C ILE A 135 33.73 -39.18 -39.55
N ALA A 136 32.44 -39.36 -39.32
CA ALA A 136 31.59 -40.26 -40.06
C ALA A 136 31.55 -39.92 -41.57
N ASN A 137 31.37 -38.65 -41.89
CA ASN A 137 31.42 -38.18 -43.29
C ASN A 137 32.78 -38.46 -43.95
N ILE A 138 33.90 -38.14 -43.32
CA ILE A 138 35.24 -38.42 -43.86
C ILE A 138 35.38 -39.91 -44.14
N ILE A 139 35.00 -40.78 -43.19
CA ILE A 139 35.14 -42.24 -43.34
C ILE A 139 34.24 -42.74 -44.48
N PHE A 140 32.96 -42.42 -44.45
CA PHE A 140 32.03 -42.95 -45.43
C PHE A 140 32.27 -42.44 -46.84
N PHE A 141 32.59 -41.16 -47.05
CA PHE A 141 32.96 -40.64 -48.37
C PHE A 141 34.25 -41.28 -48.91
N HIS A 142 35.21 -41.57 -48.03
CA HIS A 142 36.44 -42.24 -48.45
C HIS A 142 36.20 -43.67 -49.00
N TYR A 143 35.22 -44.38 -48.44
CA TYR A 143 34.95 -45.78 -48.83
C TYR A 143 33.87 -45.91 -49.91
N ASN A 144 32.88 -45.00 -49.98
CA ASN A 144 31.68 -45.19 -50.80
C ASN A 144 31.59 -44.22 -51.98
N SER A 145 32.36 -43.11 -51.97
CA SER A 145 32.16 -42.05 -52.98
C SER A 145 33.41 -41.87 -53.84
N SER A 146 33.20 -41.60 -55.13
CA SER A 146 34.27 -41.16 -56.06
C SER A 146 34.33 -39.64 -56.24
N LEU A 147 33.45 -38.89 -55.51
CA LEU A 147 33.39 -37.43 -55.61
C LEU A 147 34.58 -36.76 -54.95
N THR A 148 35.06 -35.69 -55.56
CA THR A 148 36.12 -34.85 -55.00
C THR A 148 35.61 -34.01 -53.83
N LEU A 149 36.48 -33.56 -52.96
CA LEU A 149 36.14 -32.72 -51.83
C LEU A 149 35.46 -31.42 -52.27
N ASP A 150 35.87 -30.82 -53.38
CA ASP A 150 35.29 -29.61 -53.93
C ASP A 150 33.86 -29.84 -54.40
N GLU A 151 33.55 -30.95 -55.04
CA GLU A 151 32.20 -31.32 -55.46
C GLU A 151 31.29 -31.51 -54.26
N ILE A 152 31.75 -32.15 -53.18
CA ILE A 152 30.99 -32.35 -51.95
C ILE A 152 30.71 -30.99 -51.28
N LEU A 153 31.72 -30.14 -51.13
CA LEU A 153 31.56 -28.85 -50.47
C LEU A 153 30.62 -27.92 -51.21
N VAL A 154 30.71 -27.83 -52.53
CA VAL A 154 29.86 -26.96 -53.36
C VAL A 154 28.41 -27.46 -53.41
N ASN A 155 28.19 -28.78 -53.41
CA ASN A 155 26.86 -29.39 -53.51
C ASN A 155 26.19 -29.62 -52.14
N GLY A 156 26.48 -28.79 -51.13
CA GLY A 156 25.78 -28.74 -49.88
C GLY A 156 26.64 -28.97 -48.63
N GLY A 157 27.88 -29.49 -48.81
CA GLY A 157 28.78 -29.79 -47.70
C GLY A 157 29.15 -28.58 -46.85
N LEU A 158 29.47 -27.47 -47.49
CA LEU A 158 29.81 -26.23 -46.80
C LEU A 158 28.62 -25.70 -45.98
N LEU A 159 27.42 -25.72 -46.57
CA LEU A 159 26.21 -25.25 -45.92
C LEU A 159 25.82 -26.15 -44.73
N THR A 160 25.84 -27.46 -44.92
CA THR A 160 25.58 -28.46 -43.86
C THR A 160 26.56 -28.30 -42.67
N GLY A 161 27.85 -28.14 -42.99
CA GLY A 161 28.86 -27.89 -41.95
C GLY A 161 28.67 -26.59 -41.20
N ALA A 162 28.32 -25.50 -41.90
CA ALA A 162 28.01 -24.23 -41.28
C ALA A 162 26.80 -24.31 -40.35
N VAL A 163 25.71 -24.98 -40.79
CA VAL A 163 24.48 -25.19 -39.96
C VAL A 163 24.79 -26.11 -38.78
N ALA A 164 25.58 -27.15 -38.92
CA ALA A 164 26.01 -28.00 -37.84
C ALA A 164 26.73 -27.21 -36.72
N VAL A 165 27.65 -26.35 -37.10
CA VAL A 165 28.35 -25.45 -36.16
C VAL A 165 27.34 -24.46 -35.53
N PHE A 166 26.43 -23.88 -36.31
CA PHE A 166 25.42 -22.98 -35.82
C PHE A 166 24.46 -23.64 -34.81
N SER A 167 24.16 -24.94 -35.00
CA SER A 167 23.31 -25.72 -34.06
C SER A 167 23.91 -25.77 -32.64
N ILE A 168 25.25 -25.81 -32.51
CA ILE A 168 25.95 -25.77 -31.20
C ILE A 168 25.61 -24.44 -30.47
N LEU A 169 25.64 -23.33 -31.18
CA LEU A 169 25.33 -22.01 -30.61
C LEU A 169 23.86 -21.93 -30.20
N LEU A 170 22.94 -22.45 -31.04
CA LEU A 170 21.50 -22.47 -30.73
C LEU A 170 21.19 -23.29 -29.45
N ILE A 171 21.77 -24.51 -29.35
CA ILE A 171 21.56 -25.37 -28.17
C ILE A 171 22.12 -24.69 -26.90
N ARG A 172 23.30 -24.10 -26.97
CA ARG A 172 23.91 -23.38 -25.85
C ARG A 172 23.05 -22.19 -25.42
N MET A 173 22.56 -21.41 -26.39
CA MET A 173 21.68 -20.26 -26.12
C MET A 173 20.36 -20.72 -25.50
N ARG A 174 19.74 -21.76 -26.05
CA ARG A 174 18.48 -22.34 -25.57
C ARG A 174 18.61 -22.83 -24.14
N TYR A 175 19.63 -23.62 -23.84
CA TYR A 175 19.90 -24.10 -22.49
C TYR A 175 20.04 -22.94 -21.48
N ARG A 176 20.80 -21.89 -21.84
CA ARG A 176 20.97 -20.71 -20.98
C ARG A 176 19.67 -19.94 -20.75
N LEU A 177 18.88 -19.74 -21.81
CA LEU A 177 17.60 -19.03 -21.71
C LEU A 177 16.60 -19.79 -20.84
N THR A 178 16.43 -21.09 -21.08
CA THR A 178 15.54 -21.93 -20.27
C THR A 178 15.95 -21.97 -18.80
N LYS A 179 17.25 -22.08 -18.52
CA LYS A 179 17.76 -21.98 -17.14
C LYS A 179 17.40 -20.64 -16.49
N LYS A 180 17.63 -19.52 -17.21
CA LYS A 180 17.29 -18.18 -16.69
C LYS A 180 15.79 -18.04 -16.44
N GLU A 181 14.95 -18.53 -17.33
CA GLU A 181 13.48 -18.51 -17.22
C GLU A 181 13.02 -19.27 -15.98
N ILE A 182 13.51 -20.50 -15.78
CA ILE A 182 13.17 -21.33 -14.61
C ILE A 182 13.57 -20.62 -13.31
N ILE A 183 14.81 -20.11 -13.24
CA ILE A 183 15.29 -19.39 -12.06
C ILE A 183 14.42 -18.15 -11.79
N ALA A 184 14.12 -17.35 -12.81
CA ALA A 184 13.30 -16.16 -12.68
C ALA A 184 11.88 -16.48 -12.19
N ARG A 185 11.25 -17.54 -12.74
CA ARG A 185 9.92 -18.00 -12.32
C ARG A 185 9.91 -18.41 -10.85
N LEU A 186 10.85 -19.24 -10.43
CA LEU A 186 10.93 -19.73 -9.06
C LEU A 186 11.23 -18.60 -8.06
N MET A 187 12.06 -17.61 -8.45
CA MET A 187 12.31 -16.43 -7.62
C MET A 187 11.04 -15.57 -7.48
N LEU A 188 10.29 -15.40 -8.57
CA LEU A 188 9.04 -14.66 -8.56
C LEU A 188 7.99 -15.33 -7.65
N GLU A 189 7.84 -16.64 -7.73
CA GLU A 189 6.94 -17.40 -6.87
C GLU A 189 7.30 -17.25 -5.39
N LYS A 190 8.60 -17.34 -5.07
CA LYS A 190 9.10 -17.14 -3.70
C LYS A 190 8.82 -15.73 -3.20
N SER A 191 9.16 -14.70 -4.00
CA SER A 191 8.94 -13.30 -3.64
C SER A 191 7.46 -12.96 -3.47
N LYS A 192 6.58 -13.56 -4.31
CA LYS A 192 5.13 -13.40 -4.17
C LYS A 192 4.63 -13.96 -2.84
N LYS A 193 5.09 -15.15 -2.46
CA LYS A 193 4.71 -15.76 -1.17
C LYS A 193 5.17 -14.92 0.02
N GLU A 194 6.42 -14.45 0.00
CA GLU A 194 6.96 -13.58 1.06
C GLU A 194 6.16 -12.26 1.17
N LEU A 195 5.76 -11.68 0.04
CA LEU A 195 4.93 -10.48 0.01
C LEU A 195 3.53 -10.72 0.58
N GLU A 196 2.90 -11.84 0.27
CA GLU A 196 1.59 -12.23 0.81
C GLU A 196 1.65 -12.42 2.34
N GLU A 197 2.71 -13.07 2.85
CA GLU A 197 2.94 -13.24 4.29
C GLU A 197 3.15 -11.87 4.99
N GLN A 198 3.98 -10.99 4.41
CA GLN A 198 4.19 -9.64 4.96
C GLN A 198 2.92 -8.79 4.95
N LYS A 199 2.12 -8.91 3.89
CA LYS A 199 0.83 -8.20 3.79
C LYS A 199 -0.13 -8.67 4.89
N ALA A 200 -0.25 -9.97 5.12
CA ALA A 200 -1.10 -10.52 6.17
C ALA A 200 -0.68 -10.02 7.58
N ILE A 201 0.63 -10.03 7.87
CA ILE A 201 1.16 -9.51 9.15
C ILE A 201 0.87 -8.01 9.30
N THR A 202 1.01 -7.25 8.22
CA THR A 202 0.76 -5.80 8.25
C THR A 202 -0.72 -5.49 8.46
N GLU A 203 -1.61 -6.24 7.81
CA GLU A 203 -3.07 -6.10 7.99
C GLU A 203 -3.50 -6.44 9.41
N GLU A 204 -2.94 -7.50 10.02
CA GLU A 204 -3.19 -7.87 11.40
C GLU A 204 -2.74 -6.77 12.37
N LYS A 205 -1.51 -6.27 12.23
CA LYS A 205 -1.00 -5.17 13.06
C LYS A 205 -1.80 -3.88 12.91
N ASN A 206 -2.20 -3.54 11.68
CA ASN A 206 -3.05 -2.37 11.46
C ASN A 206 -4.40 -2.51 12.16
N LYS A 207 -4.99 -3.70 12.13
CA LYS A 207 -6.24 -3.97 12.85
C LYS A 207 -6.07 -3.79 14.36
N GLU A 208 -5.01 -4.33 14.95
CA GLU A 208 -4.71 -4.17 16.39
C GLU A 208 -4.54 -2.69 16.78
N ILE A 209 -3.85 -1.90 15.94
CA ILE A 209 -3.67 -0.45 16.16
C ILE A 209 -5.03 0.26 16.12
N VAL A 210 -5.84 0.00 15.09
CA VAL A 210 -7.17 0.61 14.94
C VAL A 210 -8.10 0.24 16.12
N ASP A 211 -8.07 -1.02 16.55
CA ASP A 211 -8.83 -1.49 17.70
C ASP A 211 -8.41 -0.78 19.01
N SER A 212 -7.10 -0.55 19.19
CA SER A 212 -6.56 0.20 20.32
C SER A 212 -6.97 1.68 20.29
N ILE A 213 -6.96 2.32 19.12
CA ILE A 213 -7.41 3.71 18.95
C ILE A 213 -8.93 3.81 19.20
N ASN A 214 -9.72 2.84 18.74
CA ASN A 214 -11.15 2.79 19.01
C ASN A 214 -11.46 2.60 20.50
N TYR A 215 -10.59 1.92 21.25
CA TYR A 215 -10.68 1.85 22.70
C TYR A 215 -10.38 3.21 23.35
N ALA A 216 -9.33 3.91 22.91
CA ALA A 216 -9.00 5.26 23.36
C ALA A 216 -10.17 6.24 23.09
N LYS A 217 -10.83 6.14 21.91
CA LYS A 217 -12.03 6.91 21.59
C LYS A 217 -13.13 6.73 22.62
N ARG A 218 -13.41 5.49 23.04
CA ARG A 218 -14.43 5.21 24.06
C ARG A 218 -14.12 5.88 25.41
N ILE A 219 -12.82 5.94 25.76
CA ILE A 219 -12.39 6.65 26.99
C ILE A 219 -12.61 8.16 26.82
N GLN A 220 -12.23 8.74 25.69
CA GLN A 220 -12.43 10.15 25.39
C GLN A 220 -13.90 10.52 25.38
N ASP A 221 -14.75 9.76 24.68
CA ASP A 221 -16.20 9.98 24.61
C ASP A 221 -16.88 9.92 26.01
N ALA A 222 -16.35 9.11 26.93
CA ALA A 222 -16.87 9.03 28.29
C ALA A 222 -16.54 10.28 29.14
N LEU A 223 -15.50 11.04 28.76
CA LEU A 223 -15.08 12.25 29.48
C LEU A 223 -15.70 13.53 28.91
N ILE A 224 -15.94 13.57 27.61
CA ILE A 224 -16.65 14.68 26.93
C ILE A 224 -18.07 14.74 27.41
N THR A 225 -18.62 15.95 27.59
CA THR A 225 -20.01 16.13 28.02
C THR A 225 -20.99 15.50 27.02
N PRO A 226 -21.79 14.49 27.41
CA PRO A 226 -22.72 13.88 26.47
C PRO A 226 -23.74 14.91 25.94
N PRO A 227 -24.11 14.84 24.64
CA PRO A 227 -25.09 15.79 24.05
C PRO A 227 -26.42 15.88 24.81
N THR A 228 -26.87 14.76 25.35
CA THR A 228 -28.10 14.70 26.19
C THR A 228 -27.96 15.48 27.49
N LYS A 229 -26.77 15.47 28.11
CA LYS A 229 -26.47 16.27 29.31
C LYS A 229 -26.32 17.74 28.94
N LEU A 230 -25.63 18.05 27.82
CA LEU A 230 -25.49 19.43 27.33
C LEU A 230 -26.88 20.08 27.10
N LYS A 231 -27.79 19.38 26.42
CA LYS A 231 -29.17 19.88 26.19
C LYS A 231 -29.98 20.07 27.45
N LYS A 232 -29.68 19.35 28.54
CA LYS A 232 -30.31 19.58 29.86
C LYS A 232 -29.78 20.85 30.51
N ILE A 233 -28.47 21.09 30.41
CA ILE A 233 -27.80 22.25 31.03
C ILE A 233 -28.03 23.51 30.21
N LEU A 234 -27.94 23.39 28.88
CA LEU A 234 -28.11 24.48 27.90
C LEU A 234 -29.14 24.05 26.84
N PRO A 235 -30.44 24.19 27.10
CA PRO A 235 -31.49 23.69 26.20
C PRO A 235 -31.46 24.26 24.80
N LYS A 236 -31.05 25.53 24.67
CA LYS A 236 -30.95 26.24 23.39
C LYS A 236 -29.50 26.30 22.92
N SER A 237 -28.85 25.17 22.79
CA SER A 237 -27.46 25.07 22.34
C SER A 237 -27.29 24.01 21.26
N PHE A 238 -26.16 24.06 20.56
CA PHE A 238 -25.70 23.00 19.68
C PHE A 238 -24.18 22.87 19.77
N VAL A 239 -23.65 21.72 19.30
CA VAL A 239 -22.22 21.50 19.10
C VAL A 239 -22.00 20.85 17.75
N VAL A 240 -21.18 21.45 16.90
CA VAL A 240 -20.54 20.82 15.76
C VAL A 240 -19.22 20.25 16.26
N PHE A 241 -19.08 18.93 16.23
CA PHE A 241 -17.87 18.24 16.67
C PHE A 241 -17.49 17.23 15.59
N LEU A 242 -16.45 17.54 14.82
CA LEU A 242 -15.98 16.77 13.68
C LEU A 242 -14.48 16.48 13.85
N PRO A 243 -14.14 15.36 14.48
CA PRO A 243 -12.75 14.91 14.57
C PRO A 243 -12.17 14.66 13.17
N LYS A 244 -10.89 15.01 12.97
CA LYS A 244 -10.13 14.68 11.76
C LYS A 244 -9.81 13.19 11.69
N ASP A 245 -9.42 12.63 12.83
CA ASP A 245 -9.05 11.22 13.00
C ASP A 245 -10.12 10.45 13.81
N ILE A 246 -9.81 9.24 14.23
CA ILE A 246 -10.70 8.44 15.08
C ILE A 246 -10.95 9.11 16.45
N VAL A 247 -9.91 9.74 16.99
CA VAL A 247 -9.91 10.51 18.25
C VAL A 247 -9.56 11.96 17.95
N SER A 248 -9.88 12.90 18.83
CA SER A 248 -9.76 14.34 18.61
C SER A 248 -8.84 15.02 19.63
N GLY A 249 -8.06 16.01 19.17
CA GLY A 249 -7.43 16.99 20.05
C GLY A 249 -8.45 17.99 20.62
N ASP A 250 -9.44 18.35 19.82
CA ASP A 250 -10.51 19.24 20.27
C ASP A 250 -11.44 18.57 21.25
N PHE A 251 -12.02 19.37 22.11
CA PHE A 251 -13.13 18.94 22.97
C PHE A 251 -14.05 20.09 23.34
N TYR A 252 -15.26 19.73 23.73
CA TYR A 252 -16.19 20.63 24.41
C TYR A 252 -16.54 20.08 25.78
N TRP A 253 -16.88 20.98 26.69
CA TRP A 253 -17.21 20.63 28.06
C TRP A 253 -18.28 21.55 28.60
N ALA A 254 -19.24 21.02 29.42
CA ALA A 254 -20.24 21.81 30.11
C ALA A 254 -20.61 21.16 31.42
N THR A 255 -20.84 21.99 32.43
CA THR A 255 -21.31 21.54 33.76
C THR A 255 -22.13 22.61 34.48
N GLU A 256 -22.97 22.18 35.42
CA GLU A 256 -23.60 23.07 36.40
C GLU A 256 -22.76 23.07 37.69
N ILE A 257 -22.56 24.26 38.23
CA ILE A 257 -21.93 24.48 39.54
C ILE A 257 -22.90 25.22 40.41
N THR A 258 -23.08 24.78 41.66
CA THR A 258 -23.85 25.49 42.66
C THR A 258 -22.86 26.16 43.62
N THR A 259 -22.84 27.47 43.63
CA THR A 259 -22.00 28.24 44.56
C THR A 259 -22.74 28.47 45.83
N THR A 260 -22.17 28.00 46.94
CA THR A 260 -22.69 28.23 48.30
C THR A 260 -21.87 29.30 48.97
N LYS A 261 -22.34 30.54 49.02
CA LYS A 261 -21.68 31.62 49.77
C LYS A 261 -22.38 31.73 51.12
N PRO A 262 -21.60 31.94 52.25
CA PRO A 262 -22.23 32.19 53.54
C PRO A 262 -23.18 33.40 53.46
N ASN A 263 -24.41 33.22 53.91
CA ASN A 263 -25.46 34.24 53.98
C ASN A 263 -25.96 34.79 52.61
N GLN A 264 -25.76 34.05 51.50
CA GLN A 264 -26.38 34.35 50.20
C GLN A 264 -27.16 33.15 49.69
N PRO A 265 -28.18 33.34 48.88
CA PRO A 265 -28.88 32.22 48.22
C PRO A 265 -27.91 31.46 47.31
N ASN A 266 -28.07 30.15 47.22
CA ASN A 266 -27.29 29.31 46.32
C ASN A 266 -27.49 29.80 44.88
N GLU A 267 -26.39 30.12 44.24
CA GLU A 267 -26.40 30.54 42.82
C GLU A 267 -26.03 29.35 41.93
N LYS A 268 -26.83 29.09 40.91
CA LYS A 268 -26.54 28.12 39.86
C LYS A 268 -25.81 28.79 38.73
N LEU A 269 -24.62 28.32 38.46
CA LEU A 269 -23.78 28.74 37.31
C LEU A 269 -23.70 27.61 36.31
N VAL A 270 -23.88 27.92 35.03
CA VAL A 270 -23.56 27.02 33.95
C VAL A 270 -22.19 27.39 33.37
N VAL A 271 -21.24 26.48 33.43
CA VAL A 271 -19.89 26.67 32.90
C VAL A 271 -19.73 25.79 31.66
N PHE A 272 -19.25 26.37 30.58
CA PHE A 272 -19.02 25.67 29.32
C PHE A 272 -17.80 26.18 28.57
N ALA A 273 -17.17 25.26 27.83
CA ALA A 273 -15.91 25.53 27.12
C ALA A 273 -15.81 24.80 25.79
N VAL A 274 -15.02 25.35 24.90
CA VAL A 274 -14.44 24.69 23.72
C VAL A 274 -12.94 24.87 23.79
N ALA A 275 -12.20 23.77 23.61
CA ALA A 275 -10.76 23.72 23.62
C ALA A 275 -10.23 23.02 22.38
N ASP A 276 -9.06 23.51 21.95
CA ASP A 276 -8.26 23.06 20.83
C ASP A 276 -6.88 22.69 21.38
N CYS A 277 -6.50 21.40 21.35
CA CYS A 277 -5.24 20.93 21.89
C CYS A 277 -4.17 20.84 20.82
N THR A 278 -2.90 21.09 21.21
CA THR A 278 -1.75 20.89 20.32
C THR A 278 -1.74 19.48 19.74
N GLY A 279 -1.80 19.38 18.39
CA GLY A 279 -1.76 18.12 17.64
C GLY A 279 -3.13 17.45 17.52
N HIS A 280 -3.24 16.54 16.57
CA HIS A 280 -4.46 15.78 16.28
C HIS A 280 -4.24 14.27 16.45
N GLY A 281 -5.30 13.48 16.33
CA GLY A 281 -5.23 12.04 16.51
C GLY A 281 -4.87 11.66 17.96
N VAL A 282 -4.00 10.65 18.11
CA VAL A 282 -3.71 10.07 19.45
C VAL A 282 -3.03 11.06 20.40
N SER A 283 -2.08 11.86 19.91
CA SER A 283 -1.39 12.86 20.75
C SER A 283 -2.34 13.96 21.26
N GLY A 284 -3.14 14.53 20.38
CA GLY A 284 -4.16 15.50 20.75
C GLY A 284 -5.21 14.92 21.71
N ALA A 285 -5.61 13.65 21.51
CA ALA A 285 -6.54 12.98 22.40
C ALA A 285 -6.03 12.80 23.83
N PHE A 286 -4.75 12.55 24.03
CA PHE A 286 -4.16 12.53 25.38
C PHE A 286 -4.23 13.91 26.05
N MET A 287 -3.95 14.97 25.31
CA MET A 287 -4.03 16.34 25.83
C MET A 287 -5.47 16.70 26.19
N SER A 288 -6.44 16.37 25.34
CA SER A 288 -7.87 16.61 25.62
C SER A 288 -8.37 15.84 26.85
N ILE A 289 -7.94 14.57 27.03
CA ILE A 289 -8.28 13.76 28.22
C ILE A 289 -7.74 14.39 29.51
N ILE A 290 -6.48 14.84 29.49
CA ILE A 290 -5.86 15.50 30.66
C ILE A 290 -6.58 16.83 30.94
N GLY A 291 -6.82 17.65 29.93
CA GLY A 291 -7.57 18.91 30.07
C GLY A 291 -8.97 18.72 30.64
N LEU A 292 -9.73 17.77 30.10
CA LEU A 292 -11.08 17.41 30.61
C LEU A 292 -11.04 16.95 32.08
N LYS A 293 -10.03 16.14 32.46
CA LYS A 293 -9.83 15.71 33.85
C LYS A 293 -9.60 16.91 34.76
N ILE A 294 -8.69 17.82 34.40
CA ILE A 294 -8.35 18.99 35.20
C ILE A 294 -9.55 19.96 35.29
N LEU A 295 -10.31 20.20 34.21
CA LEU A 295 -11.52 20.99 34.21
C LEU A 295 -12.59 20.38 35.14
N ASN A 296 -12.72 19.06 35.14
CA ASN A 296 -13.65 18.39 36.10
C ASN A 296 -13.18 18.51 37.56
N GLN A 297 -11.89 18.63 37.81
CA GLN A 297 -11.32 18.88 39.15
C GLN A 297 -11.50 20.35 39.58
N SER A 298 -11.38 21.32 38.66
CA SER A 298 -11.50 22.75 38.97
C SER A 298 -12.86 23.12 39.59
N LYS A 299 -13.96 22.47 39.18
CA LYS A 299 -15.32 22.74 39.69
C LYS A 299 -15.54 22.46 41.18
N ILE A 300 -14.65 21.65 41.80
CA ILE A 300 -14.72 21.32 43.22
C ILE A 300 -13.70 22.10 44.07
N GLN A 301 -12.93 22.97 43.46
CA GLN A 301 -11.95 23.79 44.16
C GLN A 301 -12.65 25.01 44.77
N PRO A 302 -12.46 25.25 46.08
CA PRO A 302 -13.19 26.32 46.79
C PRO A 302 -12.78 27.74 46.39
N ASN A 303 -11.62 27.89 45.72
CA ASN A 303 -11.06 29.19 45.35
C ASN A 303 -11.29 29.53 43.87
N ILE A 304 -12.07 28.75 43.13
CA ILE A 304 -12.36 28.99 41.72
C ILE A 304 -13.78 29.55 41.59
N ASN A 305 -13.88 30.86 41.36
CA ASN A 305 -15.12 31.60 41.28
C ASN A 305 -15.36 32.26 39.89
N SER A 306 -14.34 32.18 39.01
CA SER A 306 -14.41 32.82 37.67
C SER A 306 -13.77 31.93 36.61
N PRO A 307 -14.12 32.12 35.33
CA PRO A 307 -13.44 31.50 34.22
C PRO A 307 -11.91 31.73 34.22
N ALA A 308 -11.46 32.92 34.54
CA ALA A 308 -10.00 33.22 34.60
C ALA A 308 -9.27 32.41 35.66
N GLU A 309 -9.85 32.27 36.87
CA GLU A 309 -9.28 31.41 37.93
C GLU A 309 -9.25 29.93 37.50
N ALA A 310 -10.27 29.49 36.80
CA ALA A 310 -10.30 28.13 36.25
C ALA A 310 -9.21 27.89 35.18
N LEU A 311 -8.96 28.87 34.29
CA LEU A 311 -7.87 28.78 33.31
C LEU A 311 -6.48 28.84 34.00
N ASN A 312 -6.30 29.68 35.03
CA ASN A 312 -5.07 29.71 35.79
C ASN A 312 -4.79 28.37 36.47
N TYR A 313 -5.80 27.77 37.07
CA TYR A 313 -5.71 26.43 37.65
C TYR A 313 -5.37 25.38 36.57
N LEU A 314 -6.09 25.38 35.44
CA LEU A 314 -5.85 24.48 34.32
C LEU A 314 -4.43 24.59 33.79
N ASN A 315 -3.92 25.82 33.61
CA ASN A 315 -2.55 26.08 33.14
C ASN A 315 -1.50 25.44 34.05
N ASN A 316 -1.59 25.71 35.37
CA ASN A 316 -0.65 25.21 36.33
C ASN A 316 -0.66 23.68 36.46
N GLU A 317 -1.86 23.09 36.52
CA GLU A 317 -1.98 21.65 36.68
C GLU A 317 -1.64 20.89 35.40
N LEU A 318 -1.92 21.44 34.21
CA LEU A 318 -1.53 20.85 32.94
C LEU A 318 -0.03 20.86 32.77
N PHE A 319 0.62 22.02 32.99
CA PHE A 319 2.09 22.13 32.90
C PHE A 319 2.79 21.14 33.83
N LYS A 320 2.33 21.04 35.08
CA LYS A 320 2.85 20.06 36.04
C LYS A 320 2.62 18.62 35.56
N ALA A 321 1.43 18.29 35.07
CA ALA A 321 1.08 16.94 34.69
C ALA A 321 1.95 16.40 33.52
N ILE A 322 2.30 17.26 32.55
CA ILE A 322 3.09 16.85 31.38
C ILE A 322 4.59 16.96 31.60
N ASN A 323 5.06 17.72 32.64
CA ASN A 323 6.49 17.99 32.91
C ASN A 323 7.01 17.40 34.23
N ILE A 324 6.27 16.50 34.90
CA ILE A 324 6.62 15.94 36.22
C ILE A 324 8.02 15.29 36.28
N HIS A 325 8.49 14.73 35.18
CA HIS A 325 9.74 13.98 35.12
C HIS A 325 10.75 14.53 34.10
N THR A 326 10.52 15.73 33.58
CA THR A 326 11.42 16.34 32.59
C THR A 326 12.50 17.17 33.29
N GLU A 327 13.79 16.91 32.94
CA GLU A 327 14.89 17.80 33.26
C GLU A 327 14.80 19.05 32.37
N ASP A 328 15.38 20.16 32.80
CA ASP A 328 15.24 21.51 32.22
C ASP A 328 15.39 21.61 30.68
N ASP A 329 16.13 20.69 30.06
CA ASP A 329 16.37 20.71 28.61
C ASP A 329 15.29 19.99 27.75
N ASN A 330 14.33 19.28 28.36
CA ASN A 330 13.33 18.45 27.65
C ASN A 330 11.88 18.83 28.00
N VAL A 331 11.63 20.09 28.36
CA VAL A 331 10.27 20.56 28.71
C VAL A 331 9.32 20.38 27.52
N ILE A 332 8.23 19.60 27.73
CA ILE A 332 7.14 19.45 26.75
C ILE A 332 6.35 20.76 26.73
N ARG A 333 6.21 21.35 25.55
CA ARG A 333 5.51 22.62 25.31
C ARG A 333 4.17 22.44 24.63
N ASP A 334 3.59 21.25 24.75
CA ASP A 334 2.23 20.98 24.30
C ASP A 334 1.25 21.67 25.24
N GLY A 335 0.14 22.11 24.65
CA GLY A 335 -0.85 22.89 25.41
C GLY A 335 -2.21 22.87 24.74
N MET A 336 -3.04 23.81 25.08
CA MET A 336 -4.30 24.02 24.43
C MET A 336 -4.72 25.48 24.38
N ASP A 337 -5.49 25.81 23.35
CA ASP A 337 -6.22 27.06 23.24
C ASP A 337 -7.68 26.80 23.67
N ILE A 338 -8.23 27.65 24.52
CA ILE A 338 -9.53 27.41 25.13
C ILE A 338 -10.33 28.70 25.30
N ALA A 339 -11.62 28.65 25.02
CA ALA A 339 -12.60 29.62 25.44
C ALA A 339 -13.45 29.03 26.56
N LEU A 340 -13.51 29.66 27.72
CA LEU A 340 -14.27 29.24 28.89
C LEU A 340 -15.27 30.31 29.31
N CYS A 341 -16.53 29.94 29.42
CA CYS A 341 -17.61 30.82 29.83
C CYS A 341 -18.30 30.31 31.09
N SER A 342 -18.81 31.22 31.93
CA SER A 342 -19.71 30.97 33.04
C SER A 342 -20.93 31.86 32.90
N LEU A 343 -22.13 31.28 32.86
CA LEU A 343 -23.41 31.94 32.74
C LEU A 343 -24.20 31.77 34.04
N LYS A 344 -24.62 32.90 34.64
CA LYS A 344 -25.46 32.88 35.82
C LYS A 344 -26.91 32.64 35.42
N LEU A 345 -27.50 31.56 35.90
CA LEU A 345 -28.95 31.27 35.75
C LEU A 345 -29.71 31.91 36.91
N SER A 346 -30.52 32.92 36.62
CA SER A 346 -31.46 33.49 37.58
C SER A 346 -32.63 32.52 37.77
N GLU A 347 -33.06 32.26 39.01
CA GLU A 347 -34.26 31.40 39.29
C GLU A 347 -35.55 32.00 38.70
N ASN A 348 -35.55 33.31 38.34
CA ASN A 348 -36.66 34.03 37.69
C ASN A 348 -36.32 34.36 36.22
N SER A 349 -35.67 33.46 35.50
CA SER A 349 -35.13 33.70 34.16
C SER A 349 -36.15 34.13 33.09
N GLU A 350 -37.43 33.90 33.28
CA GLU A 350 -38.50 34.35 32.36
C GLU A 350 -38.78 35.85 32.44
N LEU A 351 -38.37 36.52 33.54
CA LEU A 351 -38.62 37.95 33.80
C LEU A 351 -37.34 38.81 33.70
N SER A 352 -36.14 38.20 33.57
CA SER A 352 -34.89 38.95 33.48
C SER A 352 -34.62 39.35 32.03
N GLU A 353 -34.45 40.62 31.77
CA GLU A 353 -34.10 41.17 30.43
C GLU A 353 -32.61 41.10 30.17
N SER A 354 -31.76 40.77 31.16
CA SER A 354 -30.31 40.68 31.03
C SER A 354 -29.71 39.47 31.75
N TYR A 355 -28.68 38.92 31.18
CA TYR A 355 -27.90 37.80 31.72
C TYR A 355 -26.44 38.17 31.84
N LEU A 356 -25.79 37.83 32.94
CA LEU A 356 -24.36 38.06 33.11
C LEU A 356 -23.58 36.86 32.67
N LEU A 357 -22.74 37.04 31.61
CA LEU A 357 -21.77 36.07 31.13
C LEU A 357 -20.36 36.50 31.61
N GLN A 358 -19.64 35.62 32.25
CA GLN A 358 -18.20 35.77 32.43
C GLN A 358 -17.48 34.92 31.41
N TYR A 359 -16.36 35.45 30.88
CA TYR A 359 -15.52 34.80 29.90
C TYR A 359 -14.05 34.99 30.22
N ALA A 360 -13.24 33.95 29.98
CA ALA A 360 -11.82 34.00 29.87
C ALA A 360 -11.35 33.11 28.70
N GLY A 361 -10.32 33.51 28.00
CA GLY A 361 -9.81 32.78 26.86
C GLY A 361 -8.29 32.71 26.80
N ALA A 362 -7.78 31.55 26.40
CA ALA A 362 -6.39 31.33 25.98
C ALA A 362 -6.41 31.23 24.46
N ASN A 363 -5.88 32.23 23.76
CA ASN A 363 -5.86 32.39 22.29
C ASN A 363 -7.24 32.36 21.59
N ASN A 364 -8.22 31.61 22.08
CA ASN A 364 -9.56 31.46 21.50
C ASN A 364 -10.53 32.55 21.96
N SER A 365 -10.89 33.46 21.02
CA SER A 365 -11.82 34.57 21.27
C SER A 365 -13.27 34.09 21.39
N LEU A 366 -14.08 34.88 22.14
CA LEU A 366 -15.53 34.71 22.23
C LEU A 366 -16.23 35.57 21.15
N TYR A 367 -17.18 34.99 20.41
CA TYR A 367 -18.05 35.73 19.50
C TYR A 367 -19.48 35.73 20.01
N ILE A 368 -20.09 36.92 19.98
CA ILE A 368 -21.50 37.14 20.31
C ILE A 368 -22.17 37.81 19.12
N VAL A 369 -23.27 37.26 18.63
CA VAL A 369 -24.07 37.91 17.59
C VAL A 369 -25.36 38.44 18.25
N ARG A 370 -25.48 39.76 18.18
CA ARG A 370 -26.63 40.54 18.70
C ARG A 370 -27.24 41.35 17.54
N ASN A 371 -28.49 41.11 17.23
CA ASN A 371 -29.24 41.84 16.19
C ASN A 371 -28.47 41.85 14.83
N GLY A 372 -27.86 40.75 14.47
CA GLY A 372 -27.07 40.65 13.19
C GLY A 372 -25.70 41.31 13.24
N VAL A 373 -25.24 41.81 14.39
CA VAL A 373 -23.90 42.40 14.56
C VAL A 373 -23.05 41.47 15.42
N LEU A 374 -21.84 41.14 14.93
CA LEU A 374 -20.88 40.34 15.67
C LEU A 374 -20.03 41.20 16.59
N LEU A 375 -20.06 40.85 17.87
CA LEU A 375 -19.22 41.41 18.93
C LEU A 375 -18.14 40.38 19.27
N GLU A 376 -16.88 40.78 19.25
CA GLU A 376 -15.74 39.93 19.59
C GLU A 376 -15.09 40.36 20.91
N THR A 377 -14.99 39.44 21.86
CA THR A 377 -14.16 39.60 23.05
C THR A 377 -12.88 38.82 22.85
N LYS A 378 -11.73 39.50 22.81
CA LYS A 378 -10.43 38.86 22.55
C LYS A 378 -9.95 38.09 23.75
N ALA A 379 -9.30 36.96 23.47
CA ALA A 379 -8.59 36.14 24.45
C ALA A 379 -7.22 36.75 24.82
N ASP A 380 -6.66 36.29 25.92
CA ASP A 380 -5.26 36.48 26.22
C ASP A 380 -4.39 35.71 25.20
N LYS A 381 -3.29 36.33 24.77
CA LYS A 381 -2.33 35.74 23.81
C LYS A 381 -1.33 34.85 24.52
N GLN A 382 -1.85 33.81 25.16
CA GLN A 382 -1.06 32.76 25.77
C GLN A 382 -1.85 31.45 25.75
N PRO A 383 -1.22 30.31 25.41
CA PRO A 383 -1.85 29.00 25.49
C PRO A 383 -1.90 28.50 26.94
N ILE A 384 -2.69 27.47 27.20
CA ILE A 384 -2.69 26.71 28.44
C ILE A 384 -1.58 25.64 28.39
N GLY A 385 -0.76 25.53 29.44
CA GLY A 385 0.16 24.41 29.67
C GLY A 385 1.51 24.49 28.96
N ALA A 386 1.67 25.34 27.94
CA ALA A 386 2.91 25.39 27.15
C ALA A 386 4.10 26.04 27.89
N TYR A 387 3.80 26.91 28.85
CA TYR A 387 4.81 27.62 29.60
C TYR A 387 4.40 27.78 31.07
N GLU A 388 5.36 27.70 31.98
CA GLU A 388 5.19 28.21 33.32
C GLU A 388 5.16 29.74 33.25
N THR A 389 4.05 30.35 33.59
CA THR A 389 3.87 31.80 33.48
C THR A 389 3.20 32.36 34.73
N ASP A 390 3.72 33.48 35.20
CA ASP A 390 3.10 34.26 36.26
C ASP A 390 1.96 35.18 35.79
N LYS A 391 1.68 35.19 34.48
CA LYS A 391 0.58 35.99 33.90
C LYS A 391 -0.75 35.25 34.09
N SER A 392 -1.60 35.87 34.91
CA SER A 392 -2.96 35.41 35.08
C SER A 392 -3.82 35.76 33.87
N PHE A 393 -4.79 34.89 33.55
CA PHE A 393 -5.80 35.16 32.55
C PHE A 393 -6.76 36.26 33.03
N GLN A 394 -7.28 37.04 32.08
CA GLN A 394 -8.23 38.11 32.34
C GLN A 394 -9.66 37.57 32.34
N ASN A 395 -10.46 38.02 33.33
CA ASN A 395 -11.89 37.74 33.38
C ASN A 395 -12.66 38.91 32.75
N HIS A 396 -13.53 38.59 31.78
CA HIS A 396 -14.41 39.56 31.12
C HIS A 396 -15.84 39.35 31.58
N GLU A 397 -16.55 40.40 31.98
CA GLU A 397 -17.96 40.39 32.30
C GLU A 397 -18.75 41.05 31.17
N ILE A 398 -19.76 40.35 30.68
CA ILE A 398 -20.53 40.73 29.48
C ILE A 398 -22.00 40.59 29.79
N GLU A 399 -22.73 41.71 29.65
CA GLU A 399 -24.18 41.68 29.72
C GLU A 399 -24.76 41.16 28.41
N LEU A 400 -25.47 40.07 28.48
CA LEU A 400 -26.21 39.44 27.37
C LEU A 400 -27.67 39.86 27.40
N GLN A 401 -28.25 39.95 26.18
CA GLN A 401 -29.67 40.20 25.97
C GLN A 401 -30.39 38.96 25.48
N LYS A 402 -31.65 38.85 25.73
CA LYS A 402 -32.49 37.75 25.21
C LYS A 402 -32.40 37.73 23.67
N GLY A 403 -32.06 36.58 23.13
CA GLY A 403 -31.88 36.36 21.70
C GLY A 403 -30.43 36.43 21.20
N ASP A 404 -29.46 36.86 22.03
CA ASP A 404 -28.06 36.80 21.70
C ASP A 404 -27.61 35.38 21.39
N MET A 405 -26.71 35.23 20.41
CA MET A 405 -26.02 33.98 20.12
C MET A 405 -24.57 34.07 20.57
N VAL A 406 -24.15 33.18 21.42
CA VAL A 406 -22.77 33.02 21.93
C VAL A 406 -22.12 31.86 21.21
N TYR A 407 -20.91 32.09 20.63
CA TYR A 407 -20.16 31.07 19.91
C TYR A 407 -18.75 30.90 20.49
N LEU A 408 -18.41 29.64 20.79
CA LEU A 408 -17.05 29.17 21.11
C LEU A 408 -16.64 28.20 20.02
N PHE A 409 -15.35 28.21 19.62
CA PHE A 409 -14.90 27.40 18.48
C PHE A 409 -13.41 27.12 18.55
N SER A 410 -12.96 26.08 17.83
CA SER A 410 -11.56 25.82 17.48
C SER A 410 -11.24 26.40 16.09
N ASP A 411 -9.99 26.40 15.68
CA ASP A 411 -9.53 27.04 14.45
C ASP A 411 -9.82 26.22 13.19
N GLY A 412 -10.03 24.88 13.32
CA GLY A 412 -10.10 23.94 12.20
C GLY A 412 -11.13 24.28 11.13
N PHE A 413 -12.27 24.92 11.50
CA PHE A 413 -13.27 25.37 10.51
C PHE A 413 -12.74 26.52 9.64
N ALA A 414 -12.12 27.52 10.26
CA ALA A 414 -11.58 28.68 9.57
C ALA A 414 -10.34 28.34 8.74
N ASP A 415 -9.59 27.35 9.19
CA ASP A 415 -8.35 26.92 8.58
C ASP A 415 -8.53 25.88 7.47
N GLN A 416 -9.72 25.31 7.30
CA GLN A 416 -10.02 24.34 6.26
C GLN A 416 -9.79 24.92 4.86
N PHE A 417 -8.98 24.22 4.06
CA PHE A 417 -8.80 24.55 2.65
C PHE A 417 -9.96 24.01 1.81
N GLY A 418 -10.33 24.77 0.78
CA GLY A 418 -11.42 24.37 -0.12
C GLY A 418 -11.87 25.49 -1.05
N GLY A 419 -13.12 25.37 -1.49
CA GLY A 419 -13.74 26.30 -2.44
C GLY A 419 -13.08 26.27 -3.83
N PRO A 420 -13.58 27.10 -4.77
CA PRO A 420 -13.14 27.06 -6.19
C PRO A 420 -11.66 27.40 -6.40
N LYS A 421 -11.02 28.04 -5.43
CA LYS A 421 -9.62 28.48 -5.50
C LYS A 421 -8.68 27.71 -4.58
N GLY A 422 -9.14 26.68 -3.88
CA GLY A 422 -8.34 25.91 -2.95
C GLY A 422 -7.68 26.73 -1.83
N LYS A 423 -8.38 27.73 -1.27
CA LYS A 423 -7.86 28.62 -0.22
C LYS A 423 -8.45 28.26 1.14
N LYS A 424 -7.82 28.75 2.23
CA LYS A 424 -8.40 28.67 3.57
C LYS A 424 -9.76 29.39 3.60
N PHE A 425 -10.72 28.85 4.38
CA PHE A 425 -12.02 29.49 4.62
C PHE A 425 -11.84 30.87 5.25
N ASN A 426 -10.96 30.99 6.17
CA ASN A 426 -10.53 32.14 6.96
C ASN A 426 -11.58 32.71 7.92
N TYR A 427 -11.10 33.39 8.96
CA TYR A 427 -11.96 33.99 9.98
C TYR A 427 -12.95 35.04 9.48
N LYS A 428 -12.65 35.74 8.37
CA LYS A 428 -13.59 36.72 7.82
C LYS A 428 -14.86 36.07 7.28
N GLN A 429 -14.70 34.97 6.54
CA GLN A 429 -15.84 34.20 6.02
C GLN A 429 -16.56 33.46 7.16
N PHE A 430 -15.82 32.97 8.13
CA PHE A 430 -16.39 32.28 9.31
C PHE A 430 -17.27 33.23 10.14
N LYS A 431 -16.78 34.45 10.44
CA LYS A 431 -17.58 35.50 11.11
C LYS A 431 -18.87 35.82 10.37
N GLN A 432 -18.79 35.97 9.04
CA GLN A 432 -19.97 36.26 8.22
C GLN A 432 -20.96 35.09 8.28
N LEU A 433 -20.50 33.86 8.15
CA LEU A 433 -21.34 32.67 8.24
C LEU A 433 -22.05 32.58 9.61
N LEU A 434 -21.36 32.85 10.71
CA LEU A 434 -21.97 32.88 12.05
C LEU A 434 -23.05 33.96 12.18
N ILE A 435 -22.85 35.14 11.58
CA ILE A 435 -23.88 36.20 11.51
C ILE A 435 -25.09 35.69 10.74
N ASP A 436 -24.87 35.12 9.55
CA ASP A 436 -25.94 34.70 8.65
C ASP A 436 -26.82 33.60 9.27
N VAL A 437 -26.21 32.66 10.00
CA VAL A 437 -26.95 31.57 10.64
C VAL A 437 -27.56 31.94 11.99
N SER A 438 -27.14 33.04 12.62
CA SER A 438 -27.49 33.38 14.00
C SER A 438 -29.02 33.53 14.23
N ALA A 439 -29.78 33.94 13.19
CA ALA A 439 -31.23 34.06 13.27
C ALA A 439 -31.99 32.75 13.23
N LEU A 440 -31.35 31.66 12.74
CA LEU A 440 -31.98 30.35 12.60
C LEU A 440 -32.14 29.65 13.96
N PRO A 441 -33.09 28.71 14.11
CA PRO A 441 -33.13 27.79 15.24
C PRO A 441 -31.80 27.07 15.46
N VAL A 442 -31.40 26.81 16.70
CA VAL A 442 -30.06 26.26 17.02
C VAL A 442 -29.75 24.93 16.31
N ASP A 443 -30.75 24.07 16.15
CA ASP A 443 -30.55 22.78 15.46
C ASP A 443 -30.40 22.93 13.93
N GLU A 444 -30.93 24.03 13.34
CA GLU A 444 -30.73 24.39 11.94
C GLU A 444 -29.35 25.00 11.71
N GLN A 445 -28.87 25.86 12.65
CA GLN A 445 -27.53 26.41 12.60
C GLN A 445 -26.48 25.31 12.52
N GLN A 446 -26.60 24.28 13.36
CA GLN A 446 -25.70 23.10 13.35
C GLN A 446 -25.65 22.44 11.97
N LYS A 447 -26.80 22.20 11.36
CA LYS A 447 -26.87 21.59 10.01
C LYS A 447 -26.21 22.45 8.94
N VAL A 448 -26.53 23.74 8.91
CA VAL A 448 -25.99 24.68 7.93
C VAL A 448 -24.49 24.81 8.06
N LEU A 449 -23.93 24.83 9.28
CA LEU A 449 -22.49 24.87 9.50
C LEU A 449 -21.81 23.60 8.96
N ILE A 450 -22.36 22.42 9.23
CA ILE A 450 -21.82 21.15 8.73
C ILE A 450 -21.90 21.08 7.19
N GLU A 451 -23.03 21.48 6.59
CA GLU A 451 -23.22 21.49 5.14
C GLU A 451 -22.27 22.47 4.45
N ASN A 452 -22.10 23.67 5.04
CA ASN A 452 -21.17 24.68 4.52
C ASN A 452 -19.73 24.18 4.55
N HIS A 453 -19.29 23.59 5.67
CA HIS A 453 -17.98 22.96 5.79
C HIS A 453 -17.75 21.88 4.72
N ASN A 454 -18.70 20.96 4.56
CA ASN A 454 -18.60 19.88 3.57
C ASN A 454 -18.56 20.41 2.14
N THR A 455 -19.37 21.40 1.84
CA THR A 455 -19.40 22.07 0.53
C THR A 455 -18.09 22.79 0.25
N TRP A 456 -17.54 23.50 1.24
CA TRP A 456 -16.27 24.20 1.13
C TRP A 456 -15.11 23.24 0.94
N LYS A 457 -15.01 22.23 1.77
CA LYS A 457 -13.97 21.20 1.73
C LYS A 457 -13.99 20.43 0.40
N GLY A 458 -15.16 20.09 -0.12
CA GLY A 458 -15.31 19.31 -1.35
C GLY A 458 -14.61 17.95 -1.23
N SER A 459 -13.73 17.64 -2.17
CA SER A 459 -12.95 16.40 -2.21
C SER A 459 -11.62 16.45 -1.43
N GLN A 460 -11.32 17.58 -0.78
CA GLN A 460 -10.09 17.71 0.01
C GLN A 460 -10.25 17.01 1.36
N GLU A 461 -9.12 16.64 1.96
CA GLU A 461 -9.11 16.08 3.32
C GLU A 461 -9.40 17.17 4.37
N GLN A 462 -9.98 16.77 5.48
CA GLN A 462 -10.11 17.65 6.64
C GLN A 462 -8.73 17.88 7.25
N LEU A 463 -8.37 19.16 7.50
CA LEU A 463 -7.02 19.49 7.95
C LEU A 463 -6.81 19.37 9.44
N ASP A 464 -7.84 19.68 10.22
CA ASP A 464 -7.78 19.68 11.67
C ASP A 464 -9.12 19.27 12.29
N ASP A 465 -9.11 19.02 13.60
CA ASP A 465 -10.33 18.80 14.37
C ASP A 465 -11.19 20.07 14.34
N ILE A 466 -12.51 19.92 14.39
CA ILE A 466 -13.45 21.02 14.38
C ILE A 466 -14.40 20.90 15.56
N CYS A 467 -14.41 21.91 16.40
CA CYS A 467 -15.37 22.06 17.48
C CYS A 467 -15.99 23.45 17.48
N ILE A 468 -17.33 23.54 17.36
CA ILE A 468 -18.07 24.81 17.46
C ILE A 468 -19.25 24.57 18.39
N MET A 469 -19.35 25.38 19.45
CA MET A 469 -20.50 25.42 20.33
C MET A 469 -21.26 26.73 20.15
N GLY A 470 -22.54 26.64 19.90
CA GLY A 470 -23.46 27.79 19.86
C GLY A 470 -24.47 27.72 20.99
N VAL A 471 -24.66 28.82 21.71
CA VAL A 471 -25.63 28.94 22.84
C VAL A 471 -26.50 30.16 22.61
N ARG A 472 -27.80 29.99 22.59
CA ARG A 472 -28.80 31.07 22.51
C ARG A 472 -29.30 31.42 23.89
N ILE A 473 -29.29 32.72 24.17
CA ILE A 473 -29.79 33.29 25.41
C ILE A 473 -31.30 33.50 25.36
#